data_5759158235d5ad2232518b6787b14711
#
_entry.id   5759158235d5ad2232518b6787b14711
#
_cell.length_a   1.000
_cell.length_b   1.000
_cell.length_c   1.000
_cell.angle_alpha   90.00
_cell.angle_beta   90.00
_cell.angle_gamma   90.00
#
_symmetry.space_group_name_H-M   'P 1'
#
loop_
_entity.id
_entity.type
_entity.pdbx_description
1 polymer ?
#
loop_
_entity_poly.entity_id
_entity_poly.type
_entity_poly.pdbx_seq_one_letter_code
_entity_poly.pdbx_strand_id
1 'polypeptide(L)'
;LGHHKDDLIENFFIRILRGSGLNGIVSFDQKTNQQNINLIRPLLKFSKKNLEYITKKVFKNYVEDPSNKNVEFKRVKIRNFIKNLELEGLDKEKFNLTIKNLRFANESIKYFVERNLNNNSIILNIDKRVILNKFFFYQPEEVVFRSLTKVIKMVGKNYYPVRGKKIDKLINQVKNENSFKTTLGKCLIKKVNNTIIVTKES
;
A
#
# COMPACT_ATOMS: atom_id res chain seq x y z
N LEU A 1 -6.33 -13.54 -11.98
CA LEU A 1 -7.54 -12.94 -11.44
C LEU A 1 -8.28 -12.16 -12.51
N GLY A 2 -9.63 -12.31 -12.59
CA GLY A 2 -10.49 -11.73 -13.61
C GLY A 2 -10.86 -10.25 -13.42
N HIS A 3 -10.03 -9.47 -12.74
CA HIS A 3 -10.26 -8.03 -12.56
C HIS A 3 -10.05 -7.26 -13.87
N HIS A 4 -10.89 -6.26 -14.11
CA HIS A 4 -10.87 -5.41 -15.29
C HIS A 4 -10.65 -3.92 -14.95
N LYS A 5 -10.63 -3.05 -15.98
CA LYS A 5 -10.29 -1.62 -15.84
C LYS A 5 -11.21 -0.88 -14.85
N ASP A 6 -12.52 -1.18 -14.85
CA ASP A 6 -13.45 -0.52 -13.92
C ASP A 6 -13.18 -0.90 -12.46
N ASP A 7 -12.63 -2.10 -12.18
CA ASP A 7 -12.23 -2.50 -10.83
C ASP A 7 -11.08 -1.66 -10.27
N LEU A 8 -10.25 -1.04 -11.11
CA LEU A 8 -9.22 -0.09 -10.67
C LEU A 8 -9.85 1.12 -9.98
N ILE A 9 -10.88 1.68 -10.60
CA ILE A 9 -11.58 2.87 -10.08
C ILE A 9 -12.35 2.49 -8.81
N GLU A 10 -13.06 1.35 -8.82
CA GLU A 10 -13.75 0.85 -7.64
C GLU A 10 -12.78 0.68 -6.45
N ASN A 11 -11.64 0.03 -6.69
CA ASN A 11 -10.65 -0.20 -5.64
C ASN A 11 -10.03 1.11 -5.14
N PHE A 12 -9.79 2.08 -6.02
CA PHE A 12 -9.29 3.40 -5.64
C PHE A 12 -10.25 4.07 -4.63
N PHE A 13 -11.54 4.15 -4.91
CA PHE A 13 -12.52 4.73 -3.99
C PHE A 13 -12.65 3.93 -2.69
N ILE A 14 -12.64 2.58 -2.75
CA ILE A 14 -12.65 1.74 -1.55
C ILE A 14 -11.45 2.05 -0.65
N ARG A 15 -10.27 2.29 -1.22
CA ARG A 15 -9.03 2.59 -0.49
C ARG A 15 -9.06 4.00 0.11
N ILE A 16 -9.55 5.01 -0.62
CA ILE A 16 -9.76 6.37 -0.09
C ILE A 16 -10.70 6.35 1.11
N LEU A 17 -11.86 5.70 0.99
CA LEU A 17 -12.84 5.60 2.08
C LEU A 17 -12.34 4.84 3.32
N ARG A 18 -11.22 4.11 3.19
CA ARG A 18 -10.52 3.46 4.31
C ARG A 18 -9.40 4.30 4.89
N GLY A 19 -9.16 5.50 4.37
CA GLY A 19 -8.03 6.34 4.77
C GLY A 19 -6.67 5.74 4.38
N SER A 20 -6.59 5.01 3.27
CA SER A 20 -5.33 4.42 2.81
C SER A 20 -4.39 5.51 2.32
N GLY A 21 -3.11 5.45 2.72
CA GLY A 21 -2.06 6.27 2.11
C GLY A 21 -1.76 5.87 0.66
N LEU A 22 -0.91 6.65 0.00
CA LEU A 22 -0.60 6.54 -1.44
C LEU A 22 -0.26 5.09 -1.86
N ASN A 23 0.61 4.41 -1.12
CA ASN A 23 0.99 3.02 -1.44
C ASN A 23 -0.22 2.07 -1.45
N GLY A 24 -1.16 2.25 -0.53
CA GLY A 24 -2.40 1.48 -0.48
C GLY A 24 -3.34 1.78 -1.65
N ILE A 25 -3.51 3.08 -1.96
CA ILE A 25 -4.39 3.56 -3.03
C ILE A 25 -3.98 2.98 -4.39
N VAL A 26 -2.68 2.97 -4.70
CA VAL A 26 -2.15 2.52 -5.99
C VAL A 26 -1.74 1.05 -6.03
N SER A 27 -1.96 0.29 -4.95
CA SER A 27 -1.50 -1.10 -4.81
C SER A 27 -2.19 -2.10 -5.74
N PHE A 28 -3.35 -1.74 -6.31
CA PHE A 28 -4.11 -2.60 -7.21
C PHE A 28 -3.57 -2.44 -8.64
N ASP A 29 -2.66 -3.34 -9.03
CA ASP A 29 -1.97 -3.28 -10.31
C ASP A 29 -2.05 -4.59 -11.07
N GLN A 30 -1.59 -4.59 -12.34
CA GLN A 30 -1.60 -5.75 -13.22
C GLN A 30 -0.80 -6.93 -12.62
N LYS A 31 0.34 -6.63 -12.00
CA LYS A 31 1.14 -7.61 -11.25
C LYS A 31 1.40 -7.09 -9.85
N THR A 32 1.01 -7.87 -8.85
CA THR A 32 1.32 -7.57 -7.44
C THR A 32 1.89 -8.81 -6.78
N ASN A 33 2.96 -8.64 -6.00
CA ASN A 33 3.49 -9.71 -5.18
C ASN A 33 2.88 -9.61 -3.77
N GLN A 34 2.30 -10.70 -3.31
CA GLN A 34 1.78 -10.83 -1.95
C GLN A 34 2.28 -12.15 -1.37
N GLN A 35 3.19 -12.09 -0.40
CA GLN A 35 3.67 -13.27 0.33
C GLN A 35 4.24 -14.38 -0.56
N ASN A 36 5.13 -14.01 -1.46
CA ASN A 36 5.72 -14.92 -2.45
C ASN A 36 4.74 -15.45 -3.51
N ILE A 37 3.49 -14.99 -3.51
CA ILE A 37 2.50 -15.28 -4.55
C ILE A 37 2.41 -14.09 -5.51
N ASN A 38 2.62 -14.35 -6.79
CA ASN A 38 2.40 -13.36 -7.84
C ASN A 38 0.93 -13.35 -8.24
N LEU A 39 0.22 -12.27 -7.90
CA LEU A 39 -1.14 -12.03 -8.36
C LEU A 39 -1.10 -11.32 -9.71
N ILE A 40 -1.60 -11.97 -10.74
CA ILE A 40 -1.65 -11.44 -12.10
C ILE A 40 -3.10 -11.11 -12.47
N ARG A 41 -3.32 -9.91 -13.05
CA ARG A 41 -4.62 -9.40 -13.50
C ARG A 41 -4.52 -8.99 -14.97
N PRO A 42 -4.58 -9.94 -15.91
CA PRO A 42 -4.33 -9.67 -17.33
C PRO A 42 -5.38 -8.74 -17.95
N LEU A 43 -6.61 -8.75 -17.42
CA LEU A 43 -7.74 -8.01 -17.99
C LEU A 43 -7.84 -6.55 -17.52
N LEU A 44 -6.91 -6.04 -16.67
CA LEU A 44 -6.95 -4.66 -16.18
C LEU A 44 -6.86 -3.57 -17.26
N LYS A 45 -6.45 -3.93 -18.47
CA LYS A 45 -6.40 -3.01 -19.62
C LYS A 45 -7.75 -2.89 -20.35
N PHE A 46 -8.68 -3.80 -20.10
CA PHE A 46 -9.96 -3.88 -20.80
C PHE A 46 -11.10 -3.38 -19.91
N SER A 47 -12.03 -2.63 -20.50
CA SER A 47 -13.25 -2.23 -19.81
C SER A 47 -14.22 -3.40 -19.66
N LYS A 48 -15.13 -3.32 -18.70
CA LYS A 48 -16.21 -4.31 -18.56
C LYS A 48 -17.02 -4.44 -19.83
N LYS A 49 -17.34 -3.32 -20.50
CA LYS A 49 -18.07 -3.30 -21.79
C LYS A 49 -17.37 -4.10 -22.88
N ASN A 50 -16.04 -4.00 -22.99
CA ASN A 50 -15.26 -4.76 -23.97
C ASN A 50 -15.34 -6.27 -23.69
N LEU A 51 -15.25 -6.66 -22.42
CA LEU A 51 -15.33 -8.06 -22.01
C LEU A 51 -16.74 -8.64 -22.28
N GLU A 52 -17.79 -7.91 -21.94
CA GLU A 52 -19.18 -8.30 -22.23
C GLU A 52 -19.44 -8.45 -23.72
N TYR A 53 -18.90 -7.53 -24.55
CA TYR A 53 -19.00 -7.61 -26.01
C TYR A 53 -18.36 -8.90 -26.55
N ILE A 54 -17.12 -9.20 -26.12
CA ILE A 54 -16.40 -10.40 -26.54
C ILE A 54 -17.17 -11.66 -26.09
N THR A 55 -17.63 -11.67 -24.83
CA THR A 55 -18.36 -12.80 -24.25
C THR A 55 -19.64 -13.09 -25.06
N LYS A 56 -20.42 -12.08 -25.39
CA LYS A 56 -21.63 -12.24 -26.21
C LYS A 56 -21.32 -12.73 -27.64
N LYS A 57 -20.23 -12.25 -28.23
CA LYS A 57 -19.83 -12.66 -29.59
C LYS A 57 -19.33 -14.10 -29.63
N VAL A 58 -18.54 -14.53 -28.64
CA VAL A 58 -17.87 -15.84 -28.64
C VAL A 58 -18.74 -16.92 -27.99
N PHE A 59 -19.30 -16.63 -26.81
CA PHE A 59 -20.01 -17.61 -25.97
C PHE A 59 -21.52 -17.49 -26.03
N LYS A 60 -22.06 -16.47 -26.72
CA LYS A 60 -23.49 -16.15 -26.88
C LYS A 60 -24.20 -15.79 -25.55
N ASN A 61 -23.91 -16.50 -24.46
CA ASN A 61 -24.52 -16.32 -23.13
C ASN A 61 -23.49 -16.17 -22.02
N TYR A 62 -23.87 -15.49 -20.95
CA TYR A 62 -23.15 -15.49 -19.67
C TYR A 62 -24.16 -15.42 -18.52
N VAL A 63 -23.80 -15.99 -17.38
CA VAL A 63 -24.64 -15.99 -16.18
C VAL A 63 -24.41 -14.67 -15.43
N GLU A 64 -25.48 -13.94 -15.13
CA GLU A 64 -25.44 -12.81 -14.21
C GLU A 64 -25.56 -13.32 -12.76
N ASP A 65 -24.54 -13.05 -11.95
CA ASP A 65 -24.59 -13.31 -10.53
C ASP A 65 -25.56 -12.31 -9.85
N PRO A 66 -26.66 -12.77 -9.21
CA PRO A 66 -27.62 -11.89 -8.54
C PRO A 66 -27.01 -10.98 -7.48
N SER A 67 -25.91 -11.42 -6.85
CA SER A 67 -25.19 -10.62 -5.84
C SER A 67 -24.65 -9.28 -6.38
N ASN A 68 -24.45 -9.18 -7.71
CA ASN A 68 -24.02 -7.94 -8.35
C ASN A 68 -25.06 -6.80 -8.28
N LYS A 69 -26.32 -7.11 -7.98
CA LYS A 69 -27.42 -6.14 -7.83
C LYS A 69 -27.73 -5.81 -6.38
N ASN A 70 -27.18 -6.54 -5.41
CA ASN A 70 -27.46 -6.30 -4.01
C ASN A 70 -26.73 -5.05 -3.50
N VAL A 71 -27.51 -4.00 -3.21
CA VAL A 71 -27.01 -2.69 -2.74
C VAL A 71 -26.43 -2.71 -1.32
N GLU A 72 -26.57 -3.79 -0.56
CA GLU A 72 -25.90 -3.91 0.73
C GLU A 72 -24.38 -4.06 0.58
N PHE A 73 -23.94 -4.66 -0.52
CA PHE A 73 -22.50 -4.82 -0.76
C PHE A 73 -21.80 -3.51 -1.06
N LYS A 74 -20.71 -3.26 -0.34
CA LYS A 74 -19.91 -2.04 -0.46
C LYS A 74 -19.48 -1.75 -1.91
N ARG A 75 -19.15 -2.77 -2.70
CA ARG A 75 -18.78 -2.60 -4.10
C ARG A 75 -19.93 -2.09 -4.97
N VAL A 76 -21.16 -2.56 -4.73
CA VAL A 76 -22.34 -2.09 -5.47
C VAL A 76 -22.60 -0.61 -5.17
N LYS A 77 -22.50 -0.21 -3.88
CA LYS A 77 -22.59 1.22 -3.47
C LYS A 77 -21.55 2.07 -4.20
N ILE A 78 -20.30 1.60 -4.28
CA ILE A 78 -19.23 2.30 -4.99
C ILE A 78 -19.48 2.40 -6.49
N ARG A 79 -20.00 1.36 -7.14
CA ARG A 79 -20.38 1.40 -8.56
C ARG A 79 -21.46 2.44 -8.82
N ASN A 80 -22.48 2.51 -7.97
CA ASN A 80 -23.54 3.52 -8.08
C ASN A 80 -22.97 4.93 -7.87
N PHE A 81 -22.09 5.11 -6.88
CA PHE A 81 -21.40 6.37 -6.66
C PHE A 81 -20.56 6.80 -7.87
N ILE A 82 -19.80 5.87 -8.48
CA ILE A 82 -19.00 6.16 -9.68
C ILE A 82 -19.91 6.55 -10.84
N LYS A 83 -21.07 5.87 -11.04
CA LYS A 83 -22.05 6.24 -12.07
C LYS A 83 -22.57 7.67 -11.89
N ASN A 84 -22.88 8.08 -10.65
CA ASN A 84 -23.30 9.43 -10.37
C ASN A 84 -22.19 10.45 -10.69
N LEU A 85 -20.93 10.14 -10.34
CA LEU A 85 -19.79 10.99 -10.70
C LEU A 85 -19.59 11.08 -12.24
N GLU A 86 -19.89 10.01 -13.00
CA GLU A 86 -19.86 10.05 -14.46
C GLU A 86 -20.90 11.01 -15.02
N LEU A 87 -22.09 11.09 -14.42
CA LEU A 87 -23.12 12.06 -14.78
C LEU A 87 -22.68 13.49 -14.48
N GLU A 88 -21.90 13.69 -13.42
CA GLU A 88 -21.30 14.97 -13.03
C GLU A 88 -19.99 15.29 -13.81
N GLY A 89 -19.62 14.48 -14.79
CA GLY A 89 -18.48 14.74 -15.68
C GLY A 89 -17.20 13.96 -15.37
N LEU A 90 -17.23 12.93 -14.50
CA LEU A 90 -16.07 12.07 -14.30
C LEU A 90 -15.71 11.31 -15.58
N ASP A 91 -14.57 11.65 -16.16
CA ASP A 91 -13.97 10.91 -17.28
C ASP A 91 -13.08 9.78 -16.74
N LYS A 92 -13.44 8.55 -17.02
CA LYS A 92 -12.70 7.35 -16.59
C LYS A 92 -11.27 7.30 -17.15
N GLU A 93 -11.03 7.82 -18.34
CA GLU A 93 -9.70 7.81 -18.95
C GLU A 93 -8.78 8.80 -18.22
N LYS A 94 -9.27 10.02 -17.96
CA LYS A 94 -8.55 11.01 -17.16
C LYS A 94 -8.32 10.51 -15.73
N PHE A 95 -9.28 9.81 -15.16
CA PHE A 95 -9.13 9.22 -13.83
C PHE A 95 -8.05 8.13 -13.81
N ASN A 96 -8.01 7.25 -14.82
CA ASN A 96 -6.96 6.25 -14.96
C ASN A 96 -5.57 6.89 -15.16
N LEU A 97 -5.48 8.01 -15.87
CA LEU A 97 -4.25 8.79 -16.00
C LEU A 97 -3.79 9.31 -14.64
N THR A 98 -4.71 9.82 -13.82
CA THR A 98 -4.40 10.23 -12.44
C THR A 98 -3.85 9.07 -11.61
N ILE A 99 -4.48 7.89 -11.66
CA ILE A 99 -3.97 6.70 -10.96
C ILE A 99 -2.55 6.35 -11.43
N LYS A 100 -2.29 6.44 -12.75
CA LYS A 100 -0.96 6.20 -13.32
C LYS A 100 0.08 7.20 -12.77
N ASN A 101 -0.24 8.48 -12.73
CA ASN A 101 0.65 9.52 -12.19
C ASN A 101 0.94 9.31 -10.70
N LEU A 102 -0.07 8.92 -9.92
CA LEU A 102 0.10 8.57 -8.52
C LEU A 102 1.01 7.33 -8.34
N ARG A 103 0.98 6.37 -9.27
CA ARG A 103 1.91 5.24 -9.26
C ARG A 103 3.36 5.69 -9.48
N PHE A 104 3.60 6.58 -10.43
CA PHE A 104 4.95 7.12 -10.65
C PHE A 104 5.48 7.85 -9.41
N ALA A 105 4.64 8.67 -8.78
CA ALA A 105 5.00 9.30 -7.50
C ALA A 105 5.32 8.26 -6.42
N ASN A 106 4.52 7.19 -6.33
CA ASN A 106 4.77 6.11 -5.37
C ASN A 106 6.08 5.34 -5.64
N GLU A 107 6.43 5.12 -6.90
CA GLU A 107 7.71 4.48 -7.26
C GLU A 107 8.91 5.37 -6.87
N SER A 108 8.79 6.69 -7.05
CA SER A 108 9.82 7.64 -6.60
C SER A 108 10.01 7.56 -5.07
N ILE A 109 8.93 7.52 -4.31
CA ILE A 109 9.01 7.36 -2.85
C ILE A 109 9.66 6.01 -2.48
N LYS A 110 9.32 4.92 -3.17
CA LYS A 110 9.95 3.61 -2.94
C LYS A 110 11.46 3.66 -3.17
N TYR A 111 11.91 4.33 -4.22
CA TYR A 111 13.34 4.53 -4.48
C TYR A 111 14.03 5.23 -3.29
N PHE A 112 13.46 6.32 -2.78
CA PHE A 112 14.03 7.01 -1.62
C PHE A 112 13.99 6.17 -0.35
N VAL A 113 12.96 5.34 -0.15
CA VAL A 113 12.89 4.38 0.97
C VAL A 113 14.04 3.37 0.90
N GLU A 114 14.29 2.77 -0.26
CA GLU A 114 15.41 1.83 -0.43
C GLU A 114 16.76 2.54 -0.22
N ARG A 115 16.93 3.75 -0.77
CA ARG A 115 18.12 4.56 -0.56
C ARG A 115 18.35 4.90 0.91
N ASN A 116 17.29 5.26 1.65
CA ASN A 116 17.37 5.52 3.08
C ASN A 116 17.82 4.27 3.86
N LEU A 117 17.23 3.13 3.55
CA LEU A 117 17.62 1.85 4.18
C LEU A 117 19.08 1.51 3.88
N ASN A 118 19.52 1.61 2.64
CA ASN A 118 20.87 1.25 2.25
C ASN A 118 21.94 2.17 2.84
N ASN A 119 21.67 3.48 2.91
CA ASN A 119 22.68 4.46 3.33
C ASN A 119 22.67 4.70 4.85
N ASN A 120 21.53 4.52 5.50
CA ASN A 120 21.31 4.98 6.87
C ASN A 120 20.95 3.84 7.85
N SER A 121 21.02 2.59 7.41
CA SER A 121 20.86 1.43 8.30
C SER A 121 21.93 0.37 8.07
N ILE A 122 22.26 -0.35 9.15
CA ILE A 122 23.17 -1.51 9.15
C ILE A 122 22.36 -2.72 9.62
N ILE A 123 22.31 -3.75 8.79
CA ILE A 123 21.58 -4.99 9.11
C ILE A 123 22.60 -6.02 9.59
N LEU A 124 22.54 -6.41 10.84
CA LEU A 124 23.37 -7.46 11.44
C LEU A 124 22.57 -8.77 11.45
N ASN A 125 22.90 -9.67 10.51
CA ASN A 125 22.17 -10.93 10.30
C ASN A 125 22.31 -11.91 11.48
N ILE A 126 23.46 -11.90 12.17
CA ILE A 126 23.78 -12.80 13.29
C ILE A 126 22.76 -12.63 14.41
N ASP A 127 22.50 -11.38 14.82
CA ASP A 127 21.62 -11.05 15.95
C ASP A 127 20.21 -10.61 15.51
N LYS A 128 19.90 -10.66 14.22
CA LYS A 128 18.64 -10.09 13.67
C LYS A 128 18.41 -8.66 14.14
N ARG A 129 19.49 -7.88 14.20
CA ARG A 129 19.52 -6.51 14.68
C ARG A 129 19.65 -5.54 13.51
N VAL A 130 18.92 -4.42 13.58
CA VAL A 130 19.09 -3.30 12.65
C VAL A 130 19.47 -2.06 13.44
N ILE A 131 20.53 -1.39 13.00
CA ILE A 131 21.03 -0.16 13.58
C ILE A 131 20.71 0.96 12.60
N LEU A 132 20.02 2.01 13.07
CA LEU A 132 19.64 3.18 12.29
C LEU A 132 20.44 4.39 12.81
N ASN A 133 21.15 5.09 11.92
CA ASN A 133 21.85 6.31 12.26
C ASN A 133 20.90 7.53 12.28
N LYS A 134 21.38 8.70 12.71
CA LYS A 134 20.59 9.93 12.77
C LYS A 134 20.02 10.37 11.42
N PHE A 135 20.76 10.19 10.33
CA PHE A 135 20.36 10.61 8.99
C PHE A 135 19.18 9.81 8.43
N PHE A 136 18.90 8.63 9.01
CA PHE A 136 17.69 7.87 8.70
C PHE A 136 16.41 8.66 8.97
N PHE A 137 16.42 9.50 10.00
CA PHE A 137 15.27 10.29 10.44
C PHE A 137 15.26 11.73 9.88
N TYR A 138 16.30 12.14 9.12
CA TYR A 138 16.40 13.45 8.47
C TYR A 138 15.91 13.41 7.01
N GLN A 139 15.21 12.35 6.63
CA GLN A 139 14.57 12.20 5.33
C GLN A 139 13.15 12.80 5.36
N PRO A 140 12.50 13.01 4.19
CA PRO A 140 11.09 13.35 4.13
C PRO A 140 10.22 12.41 4.96
N GLU A 141 9.17 12.92 5.59
CA GLU A 141 8.37 12.17 6.58
C GLU A 141 7.84 10.83 6.05
N GLU A 142 7.30 10.81 4.85
CA GLU A 142 6.79 9.58 4.22
C GLU A 142 7.91 8.55 3.97
N VAL A 143 9.13 9.00 3.66
CA VAL A 143 10.30 8.12 3.51
C VAL A 143 10.69 7.51 4.84
N VAL A 144 10.77 8.32 5.91
CA VAL A 144 11.04 7.83 7.27
C VAL A 144 9.98 6.83 7.71
N PHE A 145 8.71 7.19 7.57
CA PHE A 145 7.57 6.36 7.94
C PHE A 145 7.63 4.98 7.26
N ARG A 146 7.82 4.94 5.95
CA ARG A 146 7.87 3.68 5.20
C ARG A 146 9.14 2.87 5.50
N SER A 147 10.29 3.53 5.60
CA SER A 147 11.56 2.88 5.95
C SER A 147 11.46 2.21 7.32
N LEU A 148 10.97 2.94 8.33
CA LEU A 148 10.82 2.41 9.68
C LEU A 148 9.79 1.27 9.74
N THR A 149 8.66 1.42 9.04
CA THR A 149 7.66 0.34 8.90
C THR A 149 8.27 -0.93 8.32
N LYS A 150 9.13 -0.79 7.29
CA LYS A 150 9.82 -1.91 6.63
C LYS A 150 10.82 -2.59 7.57
N VAL A 151 11.60 -1.82 8.33
CA VAL A 151 12.53 -2.33 9.34
C VAL A 151 11.79 -3.14 10.41
N ILE A 152 10.74 -2.58 11.01
CA ILE A 152 9.95 -3.26 12.06
C ILE A 152 9.28 -4.52 11.53
N LYS A 153 8.75 -4.49 10.31
CA LYS A 153 8.16 -5.67 9.67
C LYS A 153 9.20 -6.78 9.46
N MET A 154 10.39 -6.41 9.01
CA MET A 154 11.49 -7.35 8.72
C MET A 154 12.04 -7.98 10.01
N VAL A 155 12.38 -7.20 11.00
CA VAL A 155 12.94 -7.67 12.27
C VAL A 155 11.93 -8.49 13.07
N GLY A 156 10.70 -7.97 13.21
CA GLY A 156 9.61 -8.61 13.96
C GLY A 156 8.98 -9.79 13.22
N LYS A 157 9.35 -10.04 11.94
CA LYS A 157 8.73 -11.06 11.08
C LYS A 157 7.20 -10.99 11.07
N ASN A 158 6.66 -9.75 11.06
CA ASN A 158 5.23 -9.54 11.09
C ASN A 158 4.60 -9.84 9.73
N TYR A 159 3.49 -10.56 9.75
CA TYR A 159 2.69 -10.82 8.54
C TYR A 159 2.14 -9.52 7.95
N TYR A 160 1.54 -8.68 8.80
CA TYR A 160 1.03 -7.35 8.43
C TYR A 160 1.92 -6.24 8.99
N PRO A 161 2.01 -5.10 8.31
CA PRO A 161 2.69 -3.93 8.87
C PRO A 161 1.97 -3.44 10.13
N VAL A 162 2.70 -2.82 11.02
CA VAL A 162 2.17 -2.16 12.22
C VAL A 162 1.25 -1.00 11.80
N ARG A 163 0.23 -0.71 12.61
CA ARG A 163 -0.70 0.41 12.37
C ARG A 163 0.04 1.75 12.30
N GLY A 164 -0.29 2.58 11.30
CA GLY A 164 0.39 3.85 11.04
C GLY A 164 0.53 4.75 12.26
N LYS A 165 -0.57 5.00 13.01
CA LYS A 165 -0.53 5.81 14.24
C LYS A 165 0.53 5.37 15.27
N LYS A 166 0.90 4.07 15.33
CA LYS A 166 1.94 3.59 16.23
C LYS A 166 3.33 3.91 15.69
N ILE A 167 3.52 3.90 14.38
CA ILE A 167 4.76 4.31 13.72
C ILE A 167 4.96 5.82 13.91
N ASP A 168 3.91 6.63 13.70
CA ASP A 168 3.97 8.08 13.89
C ASP A 168 4.36 8.43 15.34
N LYS A 169 3.75 7.75 16.34
CA LYS A 169 4.12 7.91 17.75
C LYS A 169 5.58 7.59 17.99
N LEU A 170 6.10 6.51 17.40
CA LEU A 170 7.51 6.13 17.53
C LEU A 170 8.43 7.17 16.88
N ILE A 171 8.10 7.69 15.69
CA ILE A 171 8.88 8.74 15.02
C ILE A 171 8.93 10.00 15.89
N ASN A 172 7.82 10.41 16.48
CA ASN A 172 7.76 11.56 17.38
C ASN A 172 8.60 11.32 18.66
N GLN A 173 8.58 10.11 19.20
CA GLN A 173 9.41 9.73 20.34
C GLN A 173 10.90 9.81 19.99
N VAL A 174 11.30 9.32 18.81
CA VAL A 174 12.69 9.44 18.33
C VAL A 174 13.13 10.89 18.21
N LYS A 175 12.25 11.81 17.76
CA LYS A 175 12.57 13.23 17.60
C LYS A 175 12.72 13.96 18.94
N ASN A 176 11.89 13.62 19.93
CA ASN A 176 11.72 14.41 21.16
C ASN A 176 12.48 13.87 22.38
N GLU A 177 12.79 12.57 22.42
CA GLU A 177 13.47 11.97 23.57
C GLU A 177 14.93 11.67 23.27
N ASN A 178 15.84 11.96 24.22
CA ASN A 178 17.27 11.68 24.06
C ASN A 178 17.59 10.18 24.16
N SER A 179 16.86 9.46 25.02
CA SER A 179 16.98 8.00 25.17
C SER A 179 15.63 7.40 25.51
N PHE A 180 15.31 6.25 24.96
CA PHE A 180 14.11 5.48 25.31
C PHE A 180 14.29 4.00 24.99
N LYS A 181 13.40 3.20 25.57
CA LYS A 181 13.23 1.78 25.26
C LYS A 181 11.74 1.49 25.14
N THR A 182 11.31 0.96 24.01
CA THR A 182 9.90 0.64 23.74
C THR A 182 9.78 -0.63 22.92
N THR A 183 8.59 -1.24 22.90
CA THR A 183 8.29 -2.41 22.06
C THR A 183 7.24 -2.07 21.03
N LEU A 184 7.46 -2.50 19.79
CA LEU A 184 6.51 -2.33 18.73
C LEU A 184 6.69 -3.41 17.64
N GLY A 185 5.60 -4.09 17.29
CA GLY A 185 5.60 -5.07 16.20
C GLY A 185 6.57 -6.23 16.44
N LYS A 186 6.59 -6.79 17.64
CA LYS A 186 7.52 -7.86 18.09
C LYS A 186 8.99 -7.44 17.98
N CYS A 187 9.25 -6.15 18.06
CA CYS A 187 10.60 -5.60 18.10
C CYS A 187 10.79 -4.81 19.38
N LEU A 188 11.96 -4.95 19.98
CA LEU A 188 12.48 -4.06 21.00
C LEU A 188 13.25 -2.94 20.29
N ILE A 189 12.88 -1.70 20.56
CA ILE A 189 13.44 -0.51 19.94
C ILE A 189 14.08 0.33 21.06
N LYS A 190 15.37 0.62 20.91
CA LYS A 190 16.16 1.36 21.91
C LYS A 190 16.85 2.53 21.21
N LYS A 191 16.72 3.73 21.75
CA LYS A 191 17.54 4.89 21.38
C LYS A 191 18.69 5.03 22.34
N VAL A 192 19.90 5.11 21.78
CA VAL A 192 21.13 5.38 22.51
C VAL A 192 21.86 6.49 21.75
N ASN A 193 21.95 7.66 22.36
CA ASN A 193 22.47 8.87 21.71
C ASN A 193 21.73 9.14 20.37
N ASN A 194 22.47 9.23 19.27
CA ASN A 194 21.93 9.48 17.93
C ASN A 194 21.63 8.21 17.12
N THR A 195 21.58 7.06 17.79
CA THR A 195 21.42 5.75 17.14
C THR A 195 20.17 5.05 17.65
N ILE A 196 19.40 4.47 16.73
CA ILE A 196 18.26 3.60 17.07
C ILE A 196 18.64 2.16 16.78
N ILE A 197 18.46 1.30 17.76
CA ILE A 197 18.69 -0.14 17.65
C ILE A 197 17.34 -0.85 17.67
N VAL A 198 17.07 -1.63 16.64
CA VAL A 198 15.87 -2.45 16.51
C VAL A 198 16.27 -3.91 16.55
N THR A 199 15.78 -4.65 17.55
CA THR A 199 16.03 -6.08 17.73
C THR A 199 14.71 -6.83 17.80
N LYS A 200 14.72 -8.12 17.52
CA LYS A 200 13.54 -8.94 17.77
C LYS A 200 13.29 -9.02 19.29
N GLU A 201 12.04 -8.90 19.68
CA GLU A 201 11.58 -9.16 21.05
C GLU A 201 11.73 -10.66 21.34
N SER A 202 12.41 -11.00 22.42
CA SER A 202 12.61 -12.38 22.92
C SER A 202 11.31 -12.95 23.47
#